data_86a50b20925349705fb66ae06dfb0208
#
_entry.id   86a50b20925349705fb66ae06dfb0208
#
_cell.length_a   1.000
_cell.length_b   1.000
_cell.length_c   1.000
_cell.angle_alpha   90.00
_cell.angle_beta   90.00
_cell.angle_gamma   90.00
#
_symmetry.space_group_name_H-M   'P 1'
#
loop_
_entity.id
_entity.type
_entity.pdbx_description
1 polymer ?
#
loop_
_entity_poly.entity_id
_entity_poly.type
_entity_poly.pdbx_seq_one_letter_code
_entity_poly.pdbx_strand_id
1 'polypeptide(L)'
;NNLYPICSDFERDFPSVCFALATGVGKTRLMGAFVAYLHLAKGIKNFFVLAPNLTIYNKLIEDFSNPNHPKYVFKGIGEFAQNQPRMITGDNYLQTSQMTLFHSEVNINVFNISKINAETRSGVEPRIKRLSEYLGESYFNYLSNLDDLVLLMDESHHYRADRGMQ
;
A
#
# COMPACT_ATOMS: atom_id res chain seq x y z
N ASN A 1 -2.71 24.20 12.41
CA ASN A 1 -1.94 23.55 13.50
C ASN A 1 -2.31 24.01 14.92
N ASN A 2 -3.47 24.69 15.07
CA ASN A 2 -3.91 25.14 16.39
C ASN A 2 -4.42 24.02 17.31
N LEU A 3 -4.71 22.84 16.77
CA LEU A 3 -5.19 21.68 17.53
C LEU A 3 -4.04 20.82 18.11
N TYR A 4 -2.85 20.88 17.51
CA TYR A 4 -1.67 20.11 17.94
C TYR A 4 -0.42 20.97 17.87
N PRO A 5 -0.24 21.91 18.81
CA PRO A 5 0.88 22.85 18.79
C PRO A 5 2.25 22.21 19.01
N ILE A 6 2.29 20.93 19.45
CA ILE A 6 3.52 20.18 19.69
C ILE A 6 4.03 19.52 18.40
N CYS A 7 3.19 19.30 17.40
CA CYS A 7 3.58 18.71 16.11
C CYS A 7 4.04 19.80 15.14
N SER A 8 5.28 20.26 15.28
CA SER A 8 5.87 21.28 14.41
C SER A 8 6.37 20.70 13.08
N ASP A 9 6.82 19.46 13.08
CA ASP A 9 7.26 18.71 11.89
C ASP A 9 6.93 17.22 12.00
N PHE A 10 7.28 16.43 11.01
CA PHE A 10 7.06 14.98 10.99
C PHE A 10 8.27 14.18 11.53
N GLU A 11 9.34 14.86 11.95
CA GLU A 11 10.62 14.24 12.36
C GLU A 11 11.19 13.29 11.29
N ARG A 12 10.83 13.50 10.03
CA ARG A 12 11.21 12.70 8.87
C ARG A 12 11.25 13.58 7.63
N ASP A 13 11.99 13.14 6.62
CA ASP A 13 12.09 13.82 5.32
C ASP A 13 10.79 13.77 4.51
N PHE A 14 9.81 13.00 4.96
CA PHE A 14 8.51 12.85 4.31
C PHE A 14 7.35 12.95 5.32
N PRO A 15 6.14 13.40 4.91
CA PRO A 15 4.97 13.43 5.75
C PRO A 15 4.59 12.03 6.25
N SER A 16 4.48 11.84 7.55
CA SER A 16 4.06 10.58 8.16
C SER A 16 3.09 10.80 9.31
N VAL A 17 2.03 9.96 9.36
CA VAL A 17 1.00 10.04 10.40
C VAL A 17 0.67 8.63 10.88
N CYS A 18 0.56 8.45 12.20
CA CYS A 18 0.13 7.20 12.81
C CYS A 18 -1.26 7.38 13.43
N PHE A 19 -2.18 6.48 13.09
CA PHE A 19 -3.53 6.43 13.65
C PHE A 19 -3.63 5.29 14.65
N ALA A 20 -3.72 5.62 15.95
CA ALA A 20 -3.95 4.63 17.01
C ALA A 20 -5.45 4.35 17.12
N LEU A 21 -5.90 3.25 16.55
CA LEU A 21 -7.30 2.85 16.48
C LEU A 21 -7.50 1.46 17.09
N ALA A 22 -8.57 1.30 17.86
CA ALA A 22 -8.94 0.01 18.42
C ALA A 22 -9.30 -1.02 17.33
N THR A 23 -9.26 -2.29 17.70
CA THR A 23 -9.70 -3.37 16.81
C THR A 23 -11.20 -3.24 16.52
N GLY A 24 -11.60 -3.48 15.28
CA GLY A 24 -13.01 -3.48 14.87
C GLY A 24 -13.61 -2.11 14.52
N VAL A 25 -12.93 -0.99 14.76
CA VAL A 25 -13.45 0.37 14.48
C VAL A 25 -13.44 0.77 13.00
N GLY A 26 -13.00 -0.12 12.10
CA GLY A 26 -13.02 0.15 10.66
C GLY A 26 -11.70 0.67 10.08
N LYS A 27 -10.55 0.26 10.62
CA LYS A 27 -9.21 0.63 10.11
C LYS A 27 -9.08 0.47 8.59
N THR A 28 -9.50 -0.67 8.04
CA THR A 28 -9.44 -0.93 6.59
C THR A 28 -10.31 0.05 5.80
N ARG A 29 -11.48 0.41 6.34
CA ARG A 29 -12.35 1.40 5.71
C ARG A 29 -11.73 2.80 5.72
N LEU A 30 -11.04 3.15 6.80
CA LEU A 30 -10.27 4.39 6.89
C LEU A 30 -9.14 4.41 5.86
N MET A 31 -8.41 3.30 5.66
CA MET A 31 -7.41 3.20 4.59
C MET A 31 -8.02 3.45 3.21
N GLY A 32 -9.18 2.86 2.91
CA GLY A 32 -9.93 3.14 1.67
C GLY A 32 -10.34 4.60 1.54
N ALA A 33 -10.76 5.23 2.63
CA ALA A 33 -11.11 6.65 2.66
C ALA A 33 -9.87 7.54 2.38
N PHE A 34 -8.69 7.19 2.88
CA PHE A 34 -7.44 7.89 2.55
C PHE A 34 -7.08 7.75 1.08
N VAL A 35 -7.17 6.55 0.52
CA VAL A 35 -6.95 6.34 -0.92
C VAL A 35 -7.88 7.24 -1.73
N ALA A 36 -9.17 7.24 -1.42
CA ALA A 36 -10.15 8.05 -2.12
C ALA A 36 -9.88 9.56 -1.97
N TYR A 37 -9.64 10.02 -0.75
CA TYR A 37 -9.36 11.43 -0.48
C TYR A 37 -8.09 11.91 -1.18
N LEU A 38 -7.00 11.17 -1.05
CA LEU A 38 -5.73 11.57 -1.65
C LEU A 38 -5.78 11.54 -3.16
N HIS A 39 -6.51 10.59 -3.75
CA HIS A 39 -6.73 10.57 -5.19
C HIS A 39 -7.59 11.76 -5.64
N LEU A 40 -8.79 11.90 -5.09
CA LEU A 40 -9.76 12.91 -5.55
C LEU A 40 -9.31 14.36 -5.24
N ALA A 41 -8.68 14.59 -4.08
CA ALA A 41 -8.30 15.93 -3.65
C ALA A 41 -6.87 16.33 -4.02
N LYS A 42 -5.97 15.37 -4.25
CA LYS A 42 -4.54 15.59 -4.48
C LYS A 42 -4.02 14.99 -5.79
N GLY A 43 -4.83 14.21 -6.50
CA GLY A 43 -4.43 13.57 -7.76
C GLY A 43 -3.43 12.41 -7.59
N ILE A 44 -3.25 11.91 -6.38
CA ILE A 44 -2.33 10.79 -6.12
C ILE A 44 -2.87 9.52 -6.76
N LYS A 45 -2.00 8.79 -7.45
CA LYS A 45 -2.38 7.60 -8.22
C LYS A 45 -1.77 6.31 -7.70
N ASN A 46 -0.70 6.38 -6.93
CA ASN A 46 0.06 5.21 -6.51
C ASN A 46 0.02 5.01 -5.00
N PHE A 47 -0.49 3.85 -4.59
CA PHE A 47 -0.59 3.46 -3.19
C PHE A 47 0.09 2.13 -2.96
N PHE A 48 0.84 2.02 -1.87
CA PHE A 48 1.51 0.79 -1.45
C PHE A 48 1.01 0.40 -0.07
N VAL A 49 0.29 -0.71 -0.01
CA VAL A 49 -0.35 -1.22 1.20
C VAL A 49 0.44 -2.42 1.72
N LEU A 50 0.94 -2.33 2.93
CA LEU A 50 1.63 -3.42 3.61
C LEU A 50 0.72 -4.13 4.59
N ALA A 51 0.62 -5.46 4.42
CA ALA A 51 -0.05 -6.36 5.33
C ALA A 51 0.98 -7.09 6.23
N PRO A 52 0.72 -7.23 7.54
CA PRO A 52 1.66 -7.88 8.45
C PRO A 52 1.74 -9.39 8.27
N ASN A 53 0.67 -10.03 7.78
CA ASN A 53 0.57 -11.47 7.59
C ASN A 53 -0.38 -11.83 6.44
N LEU A 54 -0.40 -13.13 6.09
CA LEU A 54 -1.18 -13.64 4.96
C LEU A 54 -2.71 -13.49 5.15
N THR A 55 -3.21 -13.63 6.36
CA THR A 55 -4.65 -13.49 6.65
C THR A 55 -5.13 -12.07 6.39
N ILE A 56 -4.39 -11.09 6.88
CA ILE A 56 -4.70 -9.67 6.65
C ILE A 56 -4.48 -9.31 5.18
N TYR A 57 -3.44 -9.83 4.55
CA TYR A 57 -3.17 -9.64 3.13
C TYR A 57 -4.35 -10.08 2.24
N ASN A 58 -4.85 -11.31 2.42
CA ASN A 58 -5.98 -11.82 1.65
C ASN A 58 -7.25 -11.00 1.89
N LYS A 59 -7.49 -10.62 3.15
CA LYS A 59 -8.62 -9.76 3.50
C LYS A 59 -8.52 -8.39 2.83
N LEU A 60 -7.36 -7.75 2.84
CA LEU A 60 -7.17 -6.44 2.20
C LEU A 60 -7.40 -6.53 0.69
N ILE A 61 -6.89 -7.57 0.03
CA ILE A 61 -7.16 -7.76 -1.40
C ILE A 61 -8.68 -7.82 -1.65
N GLU A 62 -9.41 -8.63 -0.88
CA GLU A 62 -10.87 -8.75 -1.03
C GLU A 62 -11.61 -7.44 -0.76
N ASP A 63 -11.29 -6.78 0.35
CA ASP A 63 -11.92 -5.52 0.76
C ASP A 63 -11.65 -4.38 -0.24
N PHE A 64 -10.52 -4.39 -0.95
CA PHE A 64 -10.14 -3.34 -1.91
C PHE A 64 -10.52 -3.67 -3.36
N SER A 65 -10.64 -4.94 -3.74
CA SER A 65 -10.84 -5.31 -5.15
C SER A 65 -12.23 -5.80 -5.51
N ASN A 66 -13.03 -6.29 -4.55
CA ASN A 66 -14.30 -6.95 -4.82
C ASN A 66 -15.52 -6.04 -4.54
N PRO A 67 -16.12 -5.39 -5.56
CA PRO A 67 -17.26 -4.51 -5.37
C PRO A 67 -18.51 -5.19 -4.77
N ASN A 68 -18.62 -6.51 -4.91
CA ASN A 68 -19.72 -7.29 -4.36
C ASN A 68 -19.50 -7.69 -2.90
N HIS A 69 -18.28 -7.50 -2.38
CA HIS A 69 -17.99 -7.81 -0.99
C HIS A 69 -18.67 -6.81 -0.05
N PRO A 70 -19.33 -7.27 1.04
CA PRO A 70 -20.02 -6.37 1.98
C PRO A 70 -19.12 -5.29 2.60
N LYS A 71 -17.83 -5.58 2.70
CA LYS A 71 -16.81 -4.68 3.26
C LYS A 71 -16.00 -3.92 2.22
N TYR A 72 -16.41 -3.95 0.95
CA TYR A 72 -15.74 -3.20 -0.11
C TYR A 72 -15.54 -1.74 0.30
N VAL A 73 -14.30 -1.29 0.31
CA VAL A 73 -13.91 -0.01 0.93
C VAL A 73 -14.33 1.20 0.12
N PHE A 74 -14.52 1.04 -1.20
CA PHE A 74 -14.90 2.13 -2.11
C PHE A 74 -16.40 2.17 -2.42
N LYS A 75 -17.20 1.44 -1.68
CA LYS A 75 -18.64 1.41 -1.88
C LYS A 75 -19.27 2.80 -1.73
N GLY A 76 -20.00 3.24 -2.75
CA GLY A 76 -20.66 4.56 -2.77
C GLY A 76 -19.76 5.70 -3.25
N ILE A 77 -18.53 5.45 -3.65
CA ILE A 77 -17.66 6.45 -4.27
C ILE A 77 -17.81 6.35 -5.79
N GLY A 78 -18.47 7.36 -6.40
CA GLY A 78 -18.83 7.34 -7.83
C GLY A 78 -17.66 7.17 -8.77
N GLU A 79 -16.51 7.80 -8.46
CA GLU A 79 -15.28 7.66 -9.25
C GLU A 79 -14.84 6.21 -9.38
N PHE A 80 -14.79 5.48 -8.26
CA PHE A 80 -14.35 4.08 -8.24
C PHE A 80 -15.42 3.08 -8.69
N ALA A 81 -16.66 3.53 -8.89
CA ALA A 81 -17.67 2.72 -9.55
C ALA A 81 -17.47 2.66 -11.07
N GLN A 82 -16.89 3.71 -11.67
CA GLN A 82 -16.58 3.80 -13.10
C GLN A 82 -15.14 3.37 -13.42
N ASN A 83 -14.20 3.82 -12.60
CA ASN A 83 -12.77 3.60 -12.76
C ASN A 83 -12.23 2.82 -11.56
N GLN A 84 -12.42 1.50 -11.55
CA GLN A 84 -11.95 0.67 -10.44
C GLN A 84 -10.42 0.76 -10.30
N PRO A 85 -9.92 0.91 -9.06
CA PRO A 85 -8.49 0.87 -8.81
C PRO A 85 -7.89 -0.46 -9.27
N ARG A 86 -6.70 -0.39 -9.88
CA ARG A 86 -5.95 -1.57 -10.26
C ARG A 86 -5.29 -2.19 -9.05
N MET A 87 -5.57 -3.45 -8.80
CA MET A 87 -4.94 -4.22 -7.73
C MET A 87 -3.67 -4.89 -8.22
N ILE A 88 -2.55 -4.54 -7.61
CA ILE A 88 -1.23 -5.11 -7.87
C ILE A 88 -0.79 -5.85 -6.61
N THR A 89 -0.43 -7.10 -6.76
CA THR A 89 -0.10 -7.98 -5.64
C THR A 89 1.27 -8.61 -5.83
N GLY A 90 1.82 -9.19 -4.78
CA GLY A 90 3.08 -9.93 -4.85
C GLY A 90 3.07 -11.11 -5.83
N ASP A 91 1.90 -11.54 -6.30
CA ASP A 91 1.75 -12.64 -7.25
C ASP A 91 1.56 -12.18 -8.70
N ASN A 92 1.04 -10.96 -8.93
CA ASN A 92 0.72 -10.47 -10.28
C ASN A 92 1.52 -9.23 -10.73
N TYR A 93 2.36 -8.65 -9.89
CA TYR A 93 3.04 -7.37 -10.18
C TYR A 93 3.90 -7.41 -11.45
N LEU A 94 4.50 -8.56 -11.79
CA LEU A 94 5.30 -8.72 -13.02
C LEU A 94 4.43 -8.68 -14.28
N GLN A 95 3.24 -9.25 -14.23
CA GLN A 95 2.29 -9.23 -15.35
C GLN A 95 1.63 -7.87 -15.50
N THR A 96 1.35 -7.23 -14.39
CA THR A 96 0.67 -5.92 -14.35
C THR A 96 1.59 -4.80 -14.81
N SER A 97 2.91 -4.92 -14.60
CA SER A 97 3.89 -3.98 -15.13
C SER A 97 3.90 -3.96 -16.68
N GLN A 98 3.54 -5.05 -17.33
CA GLN A 98 3.36 -5.11 -18.79
C GLN A 98 2.13 -4.33 -19.27
N MET A 99 1.12 -4.19 -18.43
CA MET A 99 -0.14 -3.50 -18.74
C MET A 99 -0.15 -2.02 -18.35
N THR A 100 0.95 -1.50 -17.80
CA THR A 100 1.07 -0.08 -17.35
C THR A 100 0.94 0.93 -18.48
N LEU A 101 0.98 0.50 -19.72
CA LEU A 101 0.68 1.34 -20.90
C LEU A 101 -0.82 1.67 -21.04
N PHE A 102 -1.71 1.01 -20.28
CA PHE A 102 -3.15 1.25 -20.32
C PHE A 102 -3.59 1.86 -18.99
N HIS A 103 -3.88 3.12 -19.02
CA HIS A 103 -4.28 4.04 -17.97
C HIS A 103 -5.29 3.49 -16.98
N SER A 104 -4.84 2.89 -15.89
CA SER A 104 -5.62 2.87 -14.66
C SER A 104 -5.29 4.14 -13.89
N GLU A 105 -6.30 4.89 -13.45
CA GLU A 105 -6.06 6.14 -12.76
C GLU A 105 -5.49 5.93 -11.36
N VAL A 106 -5.79 4.79 -10.70
CA VAL A 106 -5.30 4.47 -9.37
C VAL A 106 -4.72 3.06 -9.32
N ASN A 107 -3.49 2.95 -8.81
CA ASN A 107 -2.79 1.69 -8.58
C ASN A 107 -2.67 1.43 -7.07
N ILE A 108 -3.17 0.29 -6.61
CA ILE A 108 -3.07 -0.15 -5.22
C ILE A 108 -2.21 -1.41 -5.16
N ASN A 109 -1.01 -1.25 -4.65
CA ASN A 109 -0.04 -2.32 -4.49
C ASN A 109 -0.20 -2.93 -3.11
N VAL A 110 -0.63 -4.20 -2.99
CA VAL A 110 -0.79 -4.88 -1.71
C VAL A 110 0.27 -5.96 -1.57
N PHE A 111 1.10 -5.88 -0.52
CA PHE A 111 2.19 -6.82 -0.28
C PHE A 111 2.18 -7.33 1.17
N ASN A 112 2.64 -8.55 1.34
CA ASN A 112 2.80 -9.18 2.64
C ASN A 112 4.24 -9.05 3.12
N ILE A 113 4.47 -8.29 4.20
CA ILE A 113 5.82 -8.08 4.75
C ILE A 113 6.43 -9.36 5.31
N SER A 114 5.61 -10.27 5.86
CA SER A 114 6.12 -11.55 6.37
C SER A 114 6.72 -12.41 5.28
N LYS A 115 6.15 -12.37 4.07
CA LYS A 115 6.69 -13.08 2.89
C LYS A 115 8.01 -12.45 2.45
N ILE A 116 8.07 -11.11 2.38
CA ILE A 116 9.31 -10.38 2.04
C ILE A 116 10.41 -10.70 3.04
N ASN A 117 10.11 -10.65 4.34
CA ASN A 117 11.08 -10.95 5.40
C ASN A 117 11.52 -12.42 5.42
N ALA A 118 10.63 -13.37 5.13
CA ALA A 118 10.96 -14.79 5.05
C ALA A 118 11.95 -15.08 3.90
N GLU A 119 11.75 -14.47 2.74
CA GLU A 119 12.68 -14.55 1.63
C GLU A 119 14.06 -14.00 2.00
N THR A 120 14.12 -12.84 2.67
CA THR A 120 15.38 -12.24 3.14
C THR A 120 16.10 -13.13 4.17
N ARG A 121 15.38 -13.74 5.12
CA ARG A 121 15.97 -14.63 6.15
C ARG A 121 16.51 -15.94 5.56
N SER A 122 15.95 -16.41 4.47
CA SER A 122 16.45 -17.60 3.76
C SER A 122 17.71 -17.35 2.92
N GLY A 123 18.24 -16.14 2.92
CA GLY A 123 19.39 -15.72 2.12
C GLY A 123 19.07 -15.53 0.64
N VAL A 124 17.80 -15.57 0.29
CA VAL A 124 17.31 -15.31 -1.06
C VAL A 124 16.86 -13.86 -1.18
N GLU A 125 17.30 -13.18 -2.22
CA GLU A 125 16.82 -11.83 -2.47
C GLU A 125 15.30 -11.80 -2.67
N PRO A 126 14.54 -10.96 -1.95
CA PRO A 126 13.09 -10.86 -2.11
C PRO A 126 12.69 -10.61 -3.56
N ARG A 127 11.67 -11.30 -4.03
CA ARG A 127 11.22 -11.21 -5.42
C ARG A 127 10.95 -9.77 -5.88
N ILE A 128 10.43 -8.93 -5.00
CA ILE A 128 10.17 -7.51 -5.27
C ILE A 128 11.45 -6.70 -5.57
N LYS A 129 12.60 -7.16 -5.06
CA LYS A 129 13.92 -6.53 -5.28
C LYS A 129 14.68 -7.10 -6.46
N ARG A 130 14.23 -8.21 -7.04
CA ARG A 130 14.90 -8.81 -8.19
C ARG A 130 14.69 -7.97 -9.44
N LEU A 131 15.70 -7.93 -10.28
CA LEU A 131 15.63 -7.28 -11.58
C LEU A 131 14.45 -7.84 -12.38
N SER A 132 13.62 -6.95 -12.90
CA SER A 132 12.61 -7.28 -13.89
C SER A 132 13.16 -6.93 -15.27
N GLU A 133 13.29 -7.91 -16.15
CA GLU A 133 13.73 -7.70 -17.55
C GLU A 133 12.80 -6.73 -18.26
N TYR A 134 11.56 -6.64 -17.83
CA TYR A 134 10.55 -5.80 -18.46
C TYR A 134 10.66 -4.32 -18.04
N LEU A 135 10.97 -4.06 -16.76
CA LEU A 135 11.12 -2.70 -16.23
C LEU A 135 12.55 -2.17 -16.37
N GLY A 136 13.53 -3.06 -16.61
CA GLY A 136 14.95 -2.71 -16.57
C GLY A 136 15.48 -2.45 -15.16
N GLU A 137 14.63 -2.58 -14.14
CA GLU A 137 14.95 -2.40 -12.73
C GLU A 137 14.10 -3.33 -11.84
N SER A 138 14.36 -3.36 -10.54
CA SER A 138 13.47 -4.07 -9.60
C SER A 138 12.16 -3.33 -9.43
N TYR A 139 11.08 -4.06 -9.14
CA TYR A 139 9.78 -3.44 -8.86
C TYR A 139 9.83 -2.52 -7.65
N PHE A 140 10.68 -2.85 -6.68
CA PHE A 140 10.94 -2.00 -5.53
C PHE A 140 11.55 -0.64 -5.93
N ASN A 141 12.57 -0.65 -6.80
CA ASN A 141 13.17 0.59 -7.29
C ASN A 141 12.18 1.41 -8.11
N TYR A 142 11.43 0.76 -8.97
CA TYR A 142 10.35 1.43 -9.72
C TYR A 142 9.39 2.17 -8.77
N LEU A 143 8.88 1.51 -7.74
CA LEU A 143 7.97 2.14 -6.77
C LEU A 143 8.65 3.27 -5.99
N SER A 144 9.93 3.09 -5.61
CA SER A 144 10.67 4.08 -4.84
C SER A 144 10.98 5.37 -5.62
N ASN A 145 10.94 5.29 -6.93
CA ASN A 145 11.17 6.43 -7.83
C ASN A 145 9.88 7.17 -8.22
N LEU A 146 8.71 6.73 -7.74
CA LEU A 146 7.45 7.43 -7.98
C LEU A 146 7.33 8.65 -7.07
N ASP A 147 7.05 9.81 -7.65
CA ASP A 147 6.87 11.07 -6.93
C ASP A 147 5.57 11.12 -6.11
N ASP A 148 4.58 10.29 -6.48
CA ASP A 148 3.23 10.29 -5.89
C ASP A 148 2.91 9.00 -5.13
N LEU A 149 3.91 8.29 -4.59
CA LEU A 149 3.69 7.05 -3.84
C LEU A 149 3.27 7.32 -2.40
N VAL A 150 2.15 6.76 -1.99
CA VAL A 150 1.68 6.76 -0.58
C VAL A 150 1.78 5.37 0.02
N LEU A 151 2.51 5.25 1.14
CA LEU A 151 2.64 4.02 1.90
C LEU A 151 1.58 3.95 3.00
N LEU A 152 0.79 2.88 3.00
CA LEU A 152 -0.20 2.56 4.02
C LEU A 152 0.20 1.27 4.74
N MET A 153 0.38 1.33 6.05
CA MET A 153 0.78 0.17 6.86
C MET A 153 -0.33 -0.20 7.84
N ASP A 154 -0.93 -1.38 7.66
CA ASP A 154 -1.86 -1.93 8.66
C ASP A 154 -1.07 -2.58 9.79
N GLU A 155 -1.51 -2.40 11.04
CA GLU A 155 -0.85 -2.93 12.25
C GLU A 155 0.65 -2.57 12.31
N SER A 156 0.98 -1.30 12.13
CA SER A 156 2.37 -0.81 11.98
C SER A 156 3.33 -1.22 13.11
N HIS A 157 2.80 -1.60 14.29
CA HIS A 157 3.61 -2.10 15.40
C HIS A 157 4.28 -3.46 15.12
N HIS A 158 3.82 -4.21 14.11
CA HIS A 158 4.45 -5.45 13.65
C HIS A 158 5.69 -5.22 12.78
N TYR A 159 5.92 -3.98 12.32
CA TYR A 159 7.05 -3.65 11.43
C TYR A 159 8.28 -3.10 12.17
N ARG A 160 8.38 -3.32 13.49
CA ARG A 160 9.57 -2.93 14.23
C ARG A 160 10.78 -3.62 13.61
N ALA A 161 11.73 -2.82 13.12
CA ALA A 161 13.07 -3.30 12.84
C ALA A 161 13.60 -3.92 14.14
N ASP A 162 14.05 -5.17 14.07
CA ASP A 162 14.82 -5.75 15.16
C ASP A 162 15.96 -4.77 15.47
N ARG A 163 15.98 -4.22 16.71
CA ARG A 163 17.10 -3.42 17.21
C ARG A 163 18.28 -4.37 17.49
N GLY A 164 18.82 -4.94 16.44
CA GLY A 164 19.84 -5.95 16.50
C GLY A 164 20.90 -5.80 15.41
N MET A 165 21.18 -4.55 14.99
CA MET A 165 22.43 -4.22 14.31
C MET A 165 22.90 -2.86 14.87
N GLN A 166 23.61 -2.94 15.95
CA GLN A 166 24.66 -1.99 16.29
C GLN A 166 25.94 -2.42 15.60
#